data_74e37da9c8a18735b15b969c21e347e7
#
_entry.id   74e37da9c8a18735b15b969c21e347e7
#
_cell.length_a   1.000
_cell.length_b   1.000
_cell.length_c   1.000
_cell.angle_alpha   90.00
_cell.angle_beta   90.00
_cell.angle_gamma   90.00
#
_symmetry.space_group_name_H-M   'P 1'
#
loop_
_entity.id
_entity.type
_entity.pdbx_description
1 polymer ?
#
loop_
_entity_poly.entity_id
_entity_poly.type
_entity_poly.pdbx_seq_one_letter_code
_entity_poly.pdbx_strand_id
1 'polypeptide(L)'
;DQFRRIASAARITSGSSSQTDYSFISYLTRINYSFRNKLLLSLSGRVDGSSRFPVDRKYGVFPAGSVGYVLTQEDFLRDNSVLSLLKIRGSYGITGNAEIGNFSSVRLFSTLPYADQAGIVPNPNVGNPRLSWENTAQANIGLEFGFLNNRIGGEVD
;
A
#
# COMPACT_ATOMS: atom_id res chain seq x y z
N ASP A 1 -2.30 -14.93 30.49
CA ASP A 1 -1.71 -13.60 30.21
C ASP A 1 -1.01 -12.94 31.42
N GLN A 2 -0.73 -13.68 32.50
CA GLN A 2 -0.17 -13.10 33.73
C GLN A 2 1.34 -12.79 33.67
N PHE A 3 2.08 -13.26 32.68
CA PHE A 3 3.53 -13.14 32.61
C PHE A 3 4.06 -12.30 31.44
N ARG A 4 3.32 -11.27 31.03
CA ARG A 4 3.72 -10.37 29.93
C ARG A 4 4.87 -9.41 30.29
N ARG A 5 5.31 -9.34 31.55
CA ARG A 5 6.34 -8.38 31.99
C ARG A 5 7.52 -9.10 32.60
N ILE A 6 8.73 -8.72 32.18
CA ILE A 6 10.00 -9.19 32.76
C ILE A 6 10.08 -8.90 34.28
N ALA A 7 9.36 -7.88 34.74
CA ALA A 7 9.24 -7.54 36.16
C ALA A 7 8.62 -8.66 37.05
N SER A 8 8.02 -9.69 36.44
CA SER A 8 7.49 -10.86 37.15
C SER A 8 8.53 -11.97 37.39
N ALA A 9 9.79 -11.78 36.99
CA ALA A 9 10.86 -12.75 37.24
C ALA A 9 11.31 -12.74 38.70
N ALA A 10 11.61 -13.92 39.26
CA ALA A 10 12.03 -14.06 40.67
C ALA A 10 13.37 -13.37 40.97
N ARG A 11 14.21 -13.18 39.97
CA ARG A 11 15.48 -12.43 40.06
C ARG A 11 15.68 -11.64 38.77
N ILE A 12 15.63 -10.31 38.87
CA ILE A 12 15.87 -9.40 37.78
C ILE A 12 17.30 -8.85 37.89
N THR A 13 18.16 -9.16 36.94
CA THR A 13 19.51 -8.60 36.86
C THR A 13 19.53 -7.35 35.97
N SER A 14 18.76 -7.35 34.90
CA SER A 14 18.42 -6.20 34.05
C SER A 14 17.25 -6.62 33.18
N GLY A 15 16.38 -5.70 32.85
CA GLY A 15 15.26 -5.97 31.95
C GLY A 15 14.56 -4.71 31.53
N SER A 16 14.15 -4.67 30.26
CA SER A 16 13.27 -3.63 29.73
C SER A 16 12.16 -4.28 28.92
N SER A 17 10.98 -3.69 28.94
CA SER A 17 9.89 -4.08 28.05
C SER A 17 9.24 -2.81 27.50
N SER A 18 8.94 -2.81 26.21
CA SER A 18 8.18 -1.74 25.56
C SER A 18 7.05 -2.36 24.74
N GLN A 19 5.94 -1.68 24.71
CA GLN A 19 4.82 -2.03 23.84
C GLN A 19 4.38 -0.75 23.14
N THR A 20 4.19 -0.83 21.82
CA THR A 20 3.65 0.26 21.02
C THR A 20 2.55 -0.28 20.13
N ASP A 21 1.47 0.45 20.02
CA ASP A 21 0.32 0.11 19.18
C ASP A 21 0.15 1.17 18.09
N TYR A 22 -0.36 0.77 16.94
CA TYR A 22 -0.78 1.68 15.88
C TYR A 22 -2.12 1.23 15.31
N SER A 23 -2.86 2.16 14.76
CA SER A 23 -4.14 1.89 14.09
C SER A 23 -4.04 2.25 12.61
N PHE A 24 -4.68 1.41 11.80
CA PHE A 24 -4.78 1.60 10.35
C PHE A 24 -6.24 1.42 9.92
N ILE A 25 -6.72 2.29 9.04
CA ILE A 25 -8.06 2.22 8.47
C ILE A 25 -7.99 2.45 6.96
N SER A 26 -8.77 1.69 6.19
CA SER A 26 -8.83 1.81 4.74
C SER A 26 -10.27 1.82 4.24
N TYR A 27 -10.55 2.71 3.31
CA TYR A 27 -11.79 2.75 2.54
C TYR A 27 -11.44 2.53 1.07
N LEU A 28 -12.10 1.56 0.45
CA LEU A 28 -11.89 1.22 -0.96
C LEU A 28 -13.20 1.35 -1.73
N THR A 29 -13.11 1.99 -2.89
CA THR A 29 -14.20 2.01 -3.88
C THR A 29 -13.64 1.56 -5.23
N ARG A 30 -14.41 0.72 -5.95
CA ARG A 30 -14.06 0.27 -7.30
C ARG A 30 -15.30 0.25 -8.18
N ILE A 31 -15.15 0.75 -9.39
CA ILE A 31 -16.16 0.76 -10.45
C ILE A 31 -15.57 0.04 -11.65
N ASN A 32 -16.27 -0.97 -12.17
CA ASN A 32 -15.92 -1.65 -13.38
C ASN A 32 -17.04 -1.45 -14.39
N TYR A 33 -16.65 -1.11 -15.62
CA TYR A 33 -17.58 -0.92 -16.72
C TYR A 33 -17.10 -1.70 -17.92
N SER A 34 -18.03 -2.43 -18.55
CA SER A 34 -17.78 -3.18 -19.78
C SER A 34 -18.75 -2.74 -20.85
N PHE A 35 -18.21 -2.31 -21.98
CA PHE A 35 -19.00 -1.91 -23.13
C PHE A 35 -18.83 -2.91 -24.27
N ARG A 36 -19.93 -3.60 -24.63
CA ARG A 36 -20.00 -4.60 -25.71
C ARG A 36 -18.93 -5.71 -25.61
N ASN A 37 -18.45 -6.00 -24.42
CA ASN A 37 -17.32 -6.92 -24.18
C ASN A 37 -16.03 -6.55 -24.94
N LYS A 38 -15.97 -5.36 -25.53
CA LYS A 38 -14.82 -4.84 -26.27
C LYS A 38 -13.96 -3.91 -25.38
N LEU A 39 -14.62 -2.93 -24.78
CA LEU A 39 -13.96 -1.94 -23.92
C LEU A 39 -14.22 -2.27 -22.45
N LEU A 40 -13.15 -2.46 -21.71
CA LEU A 40 -13.17 -2.73 -20.28
C LEU A 40 -12.52 -1.56 -19.55
N LEU A 41 -13.26 -0.95 -18.62
CA LEU A 41 -12.76 0.16 -17.80
C LEU A 41 -12.84 -0.24 -16.33
N SER A 42 -11.81 0.06 -15.57
CA SER A 42 -11.83 -0.06 -14.13
C SER A 42 -11.27 1.21 -13.49
N LEU A 43 -12.01 1.77 -12.56
CA LEU A 43 -11.60 2.90 -11.75
C LEU A 43 -11.65 2.48 -10.28
N SER A 44 -10.62 2.78 -9.53
CA SER A 44 -10.61 2.54 -8.09
C SER A 44 -9.99 3.71 -7.35
N GLY A 45 -10.47 3.91 -6.12
CA GLY A 45 -9.90 4.87 -5.20
C GLY A 45 -9.80 4.24 -3.82
N ARG A 46 -8.66 4.42 -3.17
CA ARG A 46 -8.44 3.98 -1.79
C ARG A 46 -8.03 5.18 -0.95
N VAL A 47 -8.64 5.28 0.21
CA VAL A 47 -8.27 6.26 1.23
C VAL A 47 -7.77 5.48 2.43
N ASP A 48 -6.51 5.66 2.76
CA ASP A 48 -5.87 4.99 3.90
C ASP A 48 -5.53 5.99 4.99
N GLY A 49 -5.79 5.63 6.23
CA GLY A 49 -5.44 6.42 7.41
C GLY A 49 -4.55 5.63 8.36
N SER A 50 -3.47 6.22 8.83
CA SER A 50 -2.56 5.62 9.81
C SER A 50 -2.28 6.56 10.97
N SER A 51 -2.32 6.02 12.20
CA SER A 51 -1.98 6.78 13.40
C SER A 51 -0.50 7.12 13.56
N ARG A 52 0.36 6.57 12.70
CA ARG A 52 1.81 6.86 12.68
C ARG A 52 2.13 8.25 12.13
N PHE A 53 1.21 8.82 11.33
CA PHE A 53 1.36 10.14 10.75
C PHE A 53 0.79 11.26 11.65
N PRO A 54 1.25 12.50 11.49
CA PRO A 54 0.67 13.67 12.15
C PRO A 54 -0.83 13.82 11.86
N VAL A 55 -1.55 14.51 12.73
CA VAL A 55 -3.02 14.64 12.65
C VAL A 55 -3.51 15.18 11.31
N ASP A 56 -2.81 16.16 10.76
CA ASP A 56 -3.09 16.83 9.49
C ASP A 56 -2.68 16.01 8.24
N ARG A 57 -1.93 14.91 8.41
CA ARG A 57 -1.39 14.08 7.33
C ARG A 57 -1.69 12.58 7.50
N LYS A 58 -2.65 12.25 8.35
CA LYS A 58 -3.03 10.87 8.63
C LYS A 58 -3.55 10.12 7.41
N TYR A 59 -4.23 10.81 6.50
CA TYR A 59 -4.91 10.19 5.38
C TYR A 59 -4.16 10.40 4.08
N GLY A 60 -3.99 9.30 3.33
CA GLY A 60 -3.53 9.29 1.95
C GLY A 60 -4.64 8.87 1.00
N VAL A 61 -4.64 9.41 -0.22
CA VAL A 61 -5.62 9.07 -1.27
C VAL A 61 -4.88 8.48 -2.46
N PHE A 62 -5.29 7.29 -2.86
CA PHE A 62 -4.60 6.47 -3.86
C PHE A 62 -5.57 6.10 -4.99
N PRO A 63 -5.67 6.91 -6.03
CA PRO A 63 -6.47 6.60 -7.21
C PRO A 63 -5.73 5.63 -8.12
N ALA A 64 -6.50 4.78 -8.82
CA ALA A 64 -5.99 3.95 -9.91
C ALA A 64 -7.07 3.75 -10.98
N GLY A 65 -6.63 3.59 -12.21
CA GLY A 65 -7.49 3.32 -13.34
C GLY A 65 -6.84 2.37 -14.34
N SER A 66 -7.66 1.59 -15.02
CA SER A 66 -7.21 0.74 -16.11
C SER A 66 -8.21 0.73 -17.25
N VAL A 67 -7.70 0.53 -18.45
CA VAL A 67 -8.44 0.34 -19.67
C VAL A 67 -7.95 -0.93 -20.35
N GLY A 68 -8.87 -1.75 -20.82
CA GLY A 68 -8.59 -2.91 -21.65
C GLY A 68 -9.43 -2.86 -22.92
N TYR A 69 -8.83 -3.19 -24.05
CA TYR A 69 -9.54 -3.27 -25.32
C TYR A 69 -9.33 -4.64 -25.96
N VAL A 70 -10.43 -5.35 -26.19
CA VAL A 70 -10.44 -6.71 -26.76
C VAL A 70 -10.64 -6.59 -28.27
N LEU A 71 -9.53 -6.62 -29.03
CA LEU A 71 -9.54 -6.48 -30.47
C LEU A 71 -10.25 -7.63 -31.20
N THR A 72 -10.20 -8.85 -30.65
CA THR A 72 -10.87 -10.02 -31.22
C THR A 72 -12.41 -9.93 -31.17
N GLN A 73 -12.97 -8.96 -30.46
CA GLN A 73 -14.41 -8.68 -30.52
C GLN A 73 -14.79 -7.72 -31.64
N GLU A 74 -13.81 -7.21 -32.40
CA GLU A 74 -14.07 -6.41 -33.61
C GLU A 74 -14.51 -7.30 -34.79
N ASP A 75 -15.38 -6.76 -35.63
CA ASP A 75 -16.01 -7.50 -36.70
C ASP A 75 -14.98 -8.07 -37.70
N PHE A 76 -13.84 -7.41 -37.90
CA PHE A 76 -12.77 -7.85 -38.77
C PHE A 76 -11.89 -8.98 -38.21
N LEU A 77 -11.92 -9.23 -36.89
CA LEU A 77 -11.17 -10.30 -36.23
C LEU A 77 -12.06 -11.38 -35.60
N ARG A 78 -13.36 -11.16 -35.53
CA ARG A 78 -14.31 -12.01 -34.84
C ARG A 78 -14.38 -13.42 -35.35
N ASP A 79 -14.26 -13.59 -36.69
CA ASP A 79 -14.37 -14.90 -37.35
C ASP A 79 -12.99 -15.52 -37.61
N ASN A 80 -11.93 -15.02 -36.94
CA ASN A 80 -10.60 -15.58 -37.11
C ASN A 80 -10.48 -16.89 -36.32
N SER A 81 -10.25 -18.01 -37.07
CA SER A 81 -10.12 -19.35 -36.49
C SER A 81 -8.79 -19.58 -35.75
N VAL A 82 -7.77 -18.76 -35.99
CA VAL A 82 -6.45 -18.92 -35.45
C VAL A 82 -6.25 -18.04 -34.20
N LEU A 83 -6.64 -16.76 -34.26
CA LEU A 83 -6.49 -15.80 -33.20
C LEU A 83 -7.76 -15.77 -32.34
N SER A 84 -7.69 -16.36 -31.17
CA SER A 84 -8.84 -16.50 -30.23
C SER A 84 -8.97 -15.32 -29.28
N LEU A 85 -7.86 -14.71 -28.91
CA LEU A 85 -7.81 -13.55 -28.01
C LEU A 85 -6.70 -12.61 -28.44
N LEU A 86 -7.02 -11.34 -28.54
CA LEU A 86 -6.07 -10.25 -28.62
C LEU A 86 -6.63 -9.08 -27.83
N LYS A 87 -5.97 -8.74 -26.73
CA LYS A 87 -6.39 -7.68 -25.84
C LYS A 87 -5.20 -6.80 -25.49
N ILE A 88 -5.37 -5.50 -25.63
CA ILE A 88 -4.43 -4.49 -25.16
C ILE A 88 -4.95 -3.95 -23.85
N ARG A 89 -4.08 -3.75 -22.89
CA ARG A 89 -4.43 -3.17 -21.59
C ARG A 89 -3.45 -2.08 -21.21
N GLY A 90 -3.95 -1.08 -20.51
CA GLY A 90 -3.14 -0.04 -19.89
C GLY A 90 -3.67 0.27 -18.51
N SER A 91 -2.80 0.55 -17.57
CA SER A 91 -3.18 0.95 -16.22
C SER A 91 -2.25 2.03 -15.69
N TYR A 92 -2.81 2.85 -14.82
CA TYR A 92 -2.07 3.84 -14.07
C TYR A 92 -2.64 3.91 -12.66
N GLY A 93 -1.77 3.99 -11.67
CA GLY A 93 -2.20 4.09 -10.28
C GLY A 93 -1.14 4.68 -9.37
N ILE A 94 -1.59 5.19 -8.24
CA ILE A 94 -0.76 5.67 -7.16
C ILE A 94 -0.96 4.75 -5.97
N THR A 95 0.13 4.29 -5.38
CA THR A 95 0.13 3.51 -4.14
C THR A 95 0.86 4.27 -3.04
N GLY A 96 0.40 4.10 -1.80
CA GLY A 96 1.01 4.71 -0.63
C GLY A 96 1.72 3.69 0.24
N ASN A 97 2.83 4.10 0.83
CA ASN A 97 3.54 3.35 1.84
C ASN A 97 3.49 4.10 3.17
N ALA A 98 3.07 3.39 4.23
CA ALA A 98 3.01 3.87 5.62
C ALA A 98 4.01 3.16 6.53
N GLU A 99 5.00 2.47 5.96
CA GLU A 99 5.98 1.72 6.73
C GLU A 99 7.04 2.65 7.33
N ILE A 100 6.63 3.34 8.37
CA ILE A 100 7.46 4.23 9.17
C ILE A 100 7.44 3.76 10.63
N GLY A 101 8.49 4.07 11.38
CA GLY A 101 8.54 3.77 12.82
C GLY A 101 7.42 4.46 13.60
N ASN A 102 6.94 3.82 14.65
CA ASN A 102 6.00 4.45 15.56
C ASN A 102 6.65 5.70 16.18
N PHE A 103 5.86 6.77 16.31
CA PHE A 103 6.31 8.07 16.87
C PHE A 103 7.36 8.81 16.04
N SER A 104 7.64 8.41 14.79
CA SER A 104 8.61 9.12 13.93
C SER A 104 8.24 10.58 13.63
N SER A 105 6.98 10.95 13.80
CA SER A 105 6.49 12.32 13.61
C SER A 105 6.65 13.22 14.84
N VAL A 106 6.85 12.64 16.03
CA VAL A 106 6.91 13.38 17.29
C VAL A 106 8.31 13.38 17.89
N ARG A 107 8.67 14.49 18.55
CA ARG A 107 9.92 14.56 19.31
C ARG A 107 9.75 13.80 20.62
N LEU A 108 10.64 12.84 20.84
CA LEU A 108 10.68 12.05 22.06
C LEU A 108 11.85 12.52 22.95
N PHE A 109 11.68 12.30 24.24
CA PHE A 109 12.70 12.55 25.25
C PHE A 109 12.97 11.24 25.99
N SER A 110 14.21 11.07 26.42
CA SER A 110 14.64 9.95 27.23
C SER A 110 15.16 10.46 28.57
N THR A 111 15.02 9.65 29.62
CA THR A 111 15.62 9.95 30.92
C THR A 111 17.05 9.42 30.94
N LEU A 112 17.99 10.26 31.36
CA LEU A 112 19.37 9.88 31.61
C LEU A 112 19.75 10.35 33.02
N PRO A 113 20.28 9.43 33.86
CA PRO A 113 20.76 9.86 35.19
C PRO A 113 21.98 10.75 35.04
N TYR A 114 21.95 11.90 35.71
CA TYR A 114 23.06 12.86 35.80
C TYR A 114 23.26 13.26 37.27
N ALA A 115 24.44 12.97 37.81
CA ALA A 115 24.80 13.29 39.19
C ALA A 115 23.72 12.87 40.23
N ASP A 116 23.29 11.61 40.17
CA ASP A 116 22.23 10.99 41.00
C ASP A 116 20.83 11.62 40.86
N GLN A 117 20.61 12.45 39.85
CA GLN A 117 19.31 13.03 39.51
C GLN A 117 18.80 12.55 38.16
N ALA A 118 17.49 12.51 37.97
CA ALA A 118 16.87 12.19 36.71
C ALA A 118 17.00 13.41 35.76
N GLY A 119 17.86 13.28 34.76
CA GLY A 119 17.97 14.24 33.65
C GLY A 119 17.06 13.85 32.48
N ILE A 120 16.60 14.82 31.70
CA ILE A 120 15.83 14.63 30.47
C ILE A 120 16.71 15.04 29.29
N VAL A 121 16.90 14.13 28.34
CA VAL A 121 17.65 14.39 27.12
C VAL A 121 16.76 14.16 25.89
N PRO A 122 16.92 14.94 24.83
CA PRO A 122 16.24 14.66 23.56
C PRO A 122 16.65 13.27 23.05
N ASN A 123 15.67 12.50 22.58
CA ASN A 123 15.97 11.26 21.89
C ASN A 123 16.68 11.59 20.55
N PRO A 124 17.63 10.76 20.08
CA PRO A 124 18.27 10.93 18.77
C PRO A 124 17.28 11.06 17.61
N ASN A 125 16.12 10.46 17.74
CA ASN A 125 15.00 10.68 16.80
C ASN A 125 14.35 12.05 17.06
N VAL A 126 14.71 13.02 16.26
CA VAL A 126 14.26 14.42 16.39
C VAL A 126 12.76 14.59 16.09
N GLY A 127 12.10 13.56 15.52
CA GLY A 127 10.74 13.64 15.03
C GLY A 127 10.57 14.56 13.81
N ASN A 128 9.78 14.15 12.85
CA ASN A 128 9.46 14.98 11.69
C ASN A 128 7.96 15.31 11.66
N PRO A 129 7.54 16.53 12.07
CA PRO A 129 6.12 16.91 12.05
C PRO A 129 5.55 17.05 10.63
N ARG A 130 6.40 17.04 9.59
CA ARG A 130 5.98 17.09 8.18
C ARG A 130 5.96 15.73 7.51
N LEU A 131 6.13 14.66 8.28
CA LEU A 131 6.10 13.30 7.77
C LEU A 131 4.76 13.01 7.09
N SER A 132 4.80 12.44 5.90
CA SER A 132 3.63 12.13 5.09
C SER A 132 3.80 10.78 4.39
N TRP A 133 2.74 10.30 3.77
CA TRP A 133 2.75 9.11 2.95
C TRP A 133 3.80 9.21 1.85
N GLU A 134 4.54 8.15 1.67
CA GLU A 134 5.37 7.95 0.49
C GLU A 134 4.47 7.45 -0.65
N ASN A 135 4.52 8.13 -1.79
CA ASN A 135 3.68 7.82 -2.93
C ASN A 135 4.51 7.27 -4.08
N THR A 136 4.08 6.11 -4.60
CA THR A 136 4.66 5.51 -5.80
C THR A 136 3.63 5.51 -6.91
N ALA A 137 3.95 6.18 -8.02
CA ALA A 137 3.16 6.14 -9.23
C ALA A 137 3.65 5.02 -10.16
N GLN A 138 2.73 4.22 -10.66
CA GLN A 138 3.02 3.11 -11.57
C GLN A 138 2.15 3.20 -12.81
N ALA A 139 2.74 2.96 -13.96
CA ALA A 139 2.06 2.83 -15.23
C ALA A 139 2.47 1.52 -15.90
N ASN A 140 1.50 0.73 -16.34
CA ASN A 140 1.73 -0.54 -17.03
C ASN A 140 0.96 -0.56 -18.35
N ILE A 141 1.57 -1.15 -19.39
CA ILE A 141 0.94 -1.44 -20.67
C ILE A 141 1.19 -2.91 -20.93
N GLY A 142 0.13 -3.64 -21.28
CA GLY A 142 0.22 -5.08 -21.53
C GLY A 142 -0.54 -5.50 -22.78
N LEU A 143 -0.08 -6.58 -23.34
CA LEU A 143 -0.69 -7.30 -24.46
C LEU A 143 -0.98 -8.73 -24.05
N GLU A 144 -2.22 -9.15 -24.20
CA GLU A 144 -2.68 -10.52 -23.92
C GLU A 144 -3.13 -11.15 -25.25
N PHE A 145 -2.64 -12.34 -25.57
CA PHE A 145 -2.95 -13.04 -26.81
C PHE A 145 -3.25 -14.51 -26.57
N GLY A 146 -4.11 -15.07 -27.44
CA GLY A 146 -4.46 -16.47 -27.43
C GLY A 146 -4.71 -16.99 -28.84
N PHE A 147 -4.26 -18.20 -29.10
CA PHE A 147 -4.38 -18.87 -30.41
C PHE A 147 -5.08 -20.22 -30.24
N LEU A 148 -5.69 -20.71 -31.34
CA LEU A 148 -6.27 -22.04 -31.46
C LEU A 148 -7.29 -22.37 -30.35
N ASN A 149 -8.29 -21.52 -30.17
CA ASN A 149 -9.28 -21.63 -29.10
C ASN A 149 -8.62 -21.57 -27.71
N ASN A 150 -7.67 -20.65 -27.51
CA ASN A 150 -6.89 -20.46 -26.29
C ASN A 150 -6.09 -21.70 -25.83
N ARG A 151 -5.72 -22.58 -26.76
CA ARG A 151 -4.80 -23.69 -26.44
C ARG A 151 -3.37 -23.20 -26.23
N ILE A 152 -3.00 -22.10 -26.89
CA ILE A 152 -1.72 -21.41 -26.72
C ILE A 152 -2.06 -19.97 -26.36
N GLY A 153 -1.58 -19.49 -25.25
CA GLY A 153 -1.81 -18.12 -24.80
C GLY A 153 -0.59 -17.59 -24.06
N GLY A 154 -0.49 -16.28 -24.02
CA GLY A 154 0.56 -15.57 -23.30
C GLY A 154 0.18 -14.11 -23.07
N GLU A 155 0.96 -13.48 -22.20
CA GLU A 155 0.87 -12.05 -21.93
C GLU A 155 2.27 -11.44 -21.84
N VAL A 156 2.36 -10.18 -22.19
CA VAL A 156 3.57 -9.36 -22.11
C VAL A 156 3.17 -8.03 -21.49
N ASP A 157 3.89 -7.64 -20.44
CA ASP A 157 3.72 -6.38 -19.72
C ASP A 157 4.99 -5.54 -19.78
#